data_d4840fcedc27f5acdf7111f937033131
#
_entry.id   d4840fcedc27f5acdf7111f937033131
#
_cell.length_a   1.000
_cell.length_b   1.000
_cell.length_c   1.000
_cell.angle_alpha   90.00
_cell.angle_beta   90.00
_cell.angle_gamma   90.00
#
_symmetry.space_group_name_H-M   'P 1'
#
loop_
_entity.id
_entity.type
_entity.pdbx_description
1 polymer ?
#
loop_
_entity_poly.entity_id
_entity_poly.type
_entity_poly.pdbx_seq_one_letter_code
_entity_poly.pdbx_strand_id
1 'polypeptide(L)'
;MKCPYCAHLGDKVVDSRESKEGEVIRRRRECLGCGRRFTSYERIDEIPYMVVKKDGSRERFERQKLLAGLLKACEKRPVSVAALEGIADRVESALQEKPEREMSTEEVGAFVMNELRQLDKVAYVRFASVYRHFRDIGEFMTELKDLLNGKE
;
A
#
# COMPACT_ATOMS: atom_id res chain seq x y z
N MET A 1 32.77 -0.56 -1.50
CA MET A 1 31.89 0.64 -1.24
C MET A 1 32.78 1.86 -1.16
N LYS A 2 32.33 3.02 -1.66
CA LYS A 2 33.14 4.25 -1.67
C LYS A 2 33.44 4.73 -0.25
N CYS A 3 34.73 4.92 0.07
CA CYS A 3 35.16 5.38 1.39
C CYS A 3 34.69 6.83 1.65
N PRO A 4 34.02 7.13 2.78
CA PRO A 4 33.53 8.47 3.08
C PRO A 4 34.65 9.47 3.40
N TYR A 5 35.87 9.00 3.62
CA TYR A 5 37.00 9.86 4.00
C TYR A 5 37.94 10.22 2.84
N CYS A 6 38.20 9.29 1.92
CA CYS A 6 39.14 9.48 0.84
C CYS A 6 38.61 9.14 -0.56
N ALA A 7 37.31 8.77 -0.63
CA ALA A 7 36.63 8.40 -1.86
C ALA A 7 37.20 7.14 -2.59
N HIS A 8 38.18 6.44 -2.03
CA HIS A 8 38.67 5.18 -2.59
C HIS A 8 37.56 4.12 -2.65
N LEU A 9 37.52 3.31 -3.72
CA LEU A 9 36.44 2.34 -3.97
C LEU A 9 36.70 0.96 -3.33
N GLY A 10 37.94 0.64 -2.99
CA GLY A 10 38.31 -0.64 -2.39
C GLY A 10 38.18 -0.64 -0.87
N ASP A 11 37.49 -1.62 -0.35
CA ASP A 11 37.32 -1.84 1.08
C ASP A 11 37.28 -3.34 1.40
N LYS A 12 37.56 -3.71 2.65
CA LYS A 12 37.35 -5.05 3.19
C LYS A 12 36.41 -5.00 4.39
N VAL A 13 35.57 -6.01 4.55
CA VAL A 13 34.70 -6.18 5.73
C VAL A 13 35.53 -6.78 6.84
N VAL A 14 35.59 -6.12 8.01
CA VAL A 14 36.34 -6.55 9.20
C VAL A 14 35.47 -7.13 10.29
N ASP A 15 34.14 -6.77 10.31
CA ASP A 15 33.15 -7.31 11.22
C ASP A 15 31.77 -7.25 10.58
N SER A 16 30.93 -8.27 10.85
CA SER A 16 29.56 -8.34 10.35
C SER A 16 28.66 -8.85 11.48
N ARG A 17 27.56 -8.14 11.74
CA ARG A 17 26.55 -8.51 12.75
C ARG A 17 25.15 -8.32 12.21
N GLU A 18 24.31 -9.30 12.45
CA GLU A 18 22.88 -9.23 12.15
C GLU A 18 22.13 -8.57 13.32
N SER A 19 21.04 -7.85 13.01
CA SER A 19 20.09 -7.41 14.03
C SER A 19 19.37 -8.62 14.64
N LYS A 20 18.79 -8.45 15.83
CA LYS A 20 18.05 -9.52 16.51
C LYS A 20 16.90 -10.10 15.70
N GLU A 21 16.34 -9.31 14.77
CA GLU A 21 15.22 -9.67 13.91
C GLU A 21 15.67 -10.17 12.52
N GLY A 22 16.98 -10.16 12.25
CA GLY A 22 17.54 -10.62 10.95
C GLY A 22 17.33 -9.66 9.78
N GLU A 23 16.69 -8.51 10.01
CA GLU A 23 16.29 -7.58 8.93
C GLU A 23 17.42 -6.67 8.45
N VAL A 24 18.45 -6.47 9.27
CA VAL A 24 19.55 -5.54 9.01
C VAL A 24 20.88 -6.20 9.31
N ILE A 25 21.81 -6.13 8.37
CA ILE A 25 23.20 -6.53 8.55
C ILE A 25 24.05 -5.28 8.72
N ARG A 26 24.67 -5.12 9.87
CA ARG A 26 25.67 -4.08 10.13
C ARG A 26 27.04 -4.60 9.74
N ARG A 27 27.72 -3.94 8.81
CA ARG A 27 29.10 -4.28 8.41
C ARG A 27 30.08 -3.18 8.78
N ARG A 28 31.13 -3.53 9.51
CA ARG A 28 32.28 -2.65 9.75
C ARG A 28 33.30 -2.90 8.66
N ARG A 29 33.65 -1.85 7.92
CA ARG A 29 34.52 -1.89 6.75
C ARG A 29 35.79 -1.11 7.02
N GLU A 30 36.91 -1.51 6.40
CA GLU A 30 38.18 -0.82 6.43
C GLU A 30 38.60 -0.48 5.01
N CYS A 31 38.86 0.81 4.76
CA CYS A 31 39.29 1.28 3.46
C CYS A 31 40.69 0.79 3.12
N LEU A 32 40.89 0.23 1.93
CA LEU A 32 42.21 -0.22 1.46
C LEU A 32 43.15 0.94 1.10
N GLY A 33 42.61 2.15 0.83
CA GLY A 33 43.39 3.31 0.47
C GLY A 33 43.88 4.09 1.70
N CYS A 34 43.04 4.40 2.67
CA CYS A 34 43.43 5.25 3.83
C CYS A 34 43.40 4.51 5.17
N GLY A 35 43.07 3.23 5.24
CA GLY A 35 43.04 2.42 6.45
C GLY A 35 41.91 2.77 7.47
N ARG A 36 41.14 3.82 7.21
CA ARG A 36 40.07 4.24 8.12
C ARG A 36 38.89 3.28 8.04
N ARG A 37 38.23 3.13 9.19
CA ARG A 37 37.07 2.26 9.33
C ARG A 37 35.80 3.07 9.25
N PHE A 38 34.78 2.51 8.54
CA PHE A 38 33.44 3.06 8.46
C PHE A 38 32.41 1.92 8.58
N THR A 39 31.18 2.28 8.87
CA THR A 39 30.09 1.30 9.02
C THR A 39 29.09 1.48 7.89
N SER A 40 28.65 0.35 7.32
CA SER A 40 27.50 0.30 6.41
C SER A 40 26.43 -0.58 7.01
N TYR A 41 25.20 -0.33 6.58
CA TYR A 41 24.03 -1.16 6.90
C TYR A 41 23.46 -1.69 5.60
N GLU A 42 23.25 -3.01 5.55
CA GLU A 42 22.49 -3.65 4.48
C GLU A 42 21.11 -4.00 5.02
N ARG A 43 20.09 -3.66 4.30
CA ARG A 43 18.71 -4.03 4.57
C ARG A 43 18.03 -4.38 3.27
N ILE A 44 16.99 -5.22 3.35
CA ILE A 44 16.14 -5.48 2.20
C ILE A 44 15.44 -4.18 1.83
N ASP A 45 15.55 -3.77 0.58
CA ASP A 45 14.82 -2.62 0.07
C ASP A 45 13.37 -3.03 -0.18
N GLU A 46 12.47 -2.54 0.66
CA GLU A 46 11.04 -2.76 0.47
C GLU A 46 10.57 -1.92 -0.70
N ILE A 47 10.32 -2.56 -1.84
CA ILE A 47 9.68 -1.89 -2.98
C ILE A 47 8.26 -1.51 -2.53
N PRO A 48 7.94 -0.21 -2.45
CA PRO A 48 6.62 0.23 -2.00
C PRO A 48 5.55 -0.22 -3.00
N TYR A 49 4.38 -0.54 -2.49
CA TYR A 49 3.20 -0.74 -3.32
C TYR A 49 2.74 0.60 -3.88
N MET A 50 2.42 0.62 -5.17
CA MET A 50 2.04 1.84 -5.87
C MET A 50 0.58 1.80 -6.32
N VAL A 51 -0.04 2.97 -6.33
CA VAL A 51 -1.36 3.17 -6.90
C VAL A 51 -1.24 4.11 -8.09
N VAL A 52 -1.71 3.66 -9.24
CA VAL A 52 -1.73 4.43 -10.48
C VAL A 52 -3.03 5.22 -10.55
N LYS A 53 -2.92 6.54 -10.61
CA LYS A 53 -4.07 7.45 -10.74
C LYS A 53 -4.57 7.54 -12.19
N LYS A 54 -5.78 8.09 -12.37
CA LYS A 54 -6.39 8.33 -13.69
C LYS A 54 -5.54 9.17 -14.64
N ASP A 55 -4.74 10.09 -14.10
CA ASP A 55 -3.79 10.92 -14.87
C ASP A 55 -2.48 10.20 -15.20
N GLY A 56 -2.35 8.93 -14.82
CA GLY A 56 -1.15 8.11 -15.00
C GLY A 56 -0.06 8.35 -13.94
N SER A 57 -0.26 9.26 -13.00
CA SER A 57 0.68 9.47 -11.89
C SER A 57 0.66 8.28 -10.92
N ARG A 58 1.82 8.02 -10.32
CA ARG A 58 2.01 6.94 -9.36
C ARG A 58 2.20 7.52 -7.97
N GLU A 59 1.37 7.07 -7.04
CA GLU A 59 1.52 7.38 -5.61
C GLU A 59 1.77 6.11 -4.82
N ARG A 60 2.50 6.24 -3.73
CA ARG A 60 2.64 5.13 -2.77
C ARG A 60 1.28 4.78 -2.19
N PHE A 61 0.97 3.47 -2.12
CA PHE A 61 -0.21 3.01 -1.41
C PHE A 61 -0.10 3.35 0.08
N GLU A 62 -1.11 4.02 0.59
CA GLU A 62 -1.21 4.42 2.00
C GLU A 62 -2.41 3.73 2.65
N ARG A 63 -2.15 2.69 3.44
CA ARG A 63 -3.17 1.95 4.20
C ARG A 63 -4.07 2.88 5.03
N GLN A 64 -3.48 3.88 5.68
CA GLN A 64 -4.22 4.84 6.51
C GLN A 64 -5.24 5.66 5.71
N LYS A 65 -4.90 6.02 4.48
CA LYS A 65 -5.78 6.76 3.57
C LYS A 65 -6.98 5.91 3.13
N LEU A 66 -6.75 4.63 2.87
CA LEU A 66 -7.81 3.68 2.57
C LEU A 66 -8.74 3.49 3.78
N LEU A 67 -8.19 3.24 4.97
CA LEU A 67 -8.95 3.09 6.21
C LEU A 67 -9.78 4.33 6.54
N ALA A 68 -9.24 5.52 6.38
CA ALA A 68 -9.98 6.77 6.59
C ALA A 68 -11.20 6.87 5.66
N GLY A 69 -11.06 6.47 4.39
CA GLY A 69 -12.17 6.40 3.44
C GLY A 69 -13.24 5.39 3.84
N LEU A 70 -12.84 4.20 4.27
CA LEU A 70 -13.72 3.13 4.75
C LEU A 70 -14.48 3.56 6.02
N LEU A 71 -13.79 4.13 7.01
CA LEU A 71 -14.39 4.64 8.25
C LEU A 71 -15.45 5.71 7.96
N LYS A 72 -15.16 6.64 7.04
CA LYS A 72 -16.10 7.68 6.63
C LYS A 72 -17.35 7.10 5.96
N ALA A 73 -17.19 6.08 5.10
CA ALA A 73 -18.32 5.41 4.46
C ALA A 73 -19.18 4.65 5.47
N CYS A 74 -18.56 4.04 6.47
CA CYS A 74 -19.22 3.25 7.53
C CYS A 74 -19.63 4.05 8.76
N GLU A 75 -19.52 5.39 8.75
CA GLU A 75 -19.91 6.22 9.88
C GLU A 75 -21.37 5.98 10.28
N LYS A 76 -21.60 5.72 11.58
CA LYS A 76 -22.92 5.36 12.15
C LYS A 76 -23.55 4.08 11.58
N ARG A 77 -22.74 3.17 11.02
CA ARG A 77 -23.16 1.85 10.60
C ARG A 77 -22.65 0.79 11.60
N PRO A 78 -23.36 -0.34 11.76
CA PRO A 78 -22.95 -1.41 12.68
C PRO A 78 -21.83 -2.27 12.04
N VAL A 79 -20.75 -1.62 11.65
CA VAL A 79 -19.55 -2.24 11.04
C VAL A 79 -18.39 -2.04 11.99
N SER A 80 -17.72 -3.13 12.36
CA SER A 80 -16.57 -3.07 13.26
C SER A 80 -15.31 -2.53 12.55
N VAL A 81 -14.44 -1.86 13.29
CA VAL A 81 -13.14 -1.41 12.77
C VAL A 81 -12.31 -2.61 12.27
N ALA A 82 -12.37 -3.75 12.99
CA ALA A 82 -11.68 -4.97 12.58
C ALA A 82 -12.13 -5.49 11.20
N ALA A 83 -13.41 -5.35 10.85
CA ALA A 83 -13.89 -5.70 9.52
C ALA A 83 -13.30 -4.79 8.43
N LEU A 84 -13.15 -3.49 8.72
CA LEU A 84 -12.54 -2.52 7.80
C LEU A 84 -11.03 -2.74 7.65
N GLU A 85 -10.35 -3.06 8.74
CA GLU A 85 -8.94 -3.46 8.72
C GLU A 85 -8.73 -4.71 7.86
N GLY A 86 -9.64 -5.70 7.98
CA GLY A 86 -9.63 -6.89 7.14
C GLY A 86 -9.78 -6.58 5.64
N ILE A 87 -10.56 -5.57 5.26
CA ILE A 87 -10.62 -5.10 3.87
C ILE A 87 -9.28 -4.52 3.44
N ALA A 88 -8.66 -3.69 4.27
CA ALA A 88 -7.36 -3.10 3.97
C ALA A 88 -6.27 -4.17 3.82
N ASP A 89 -6.27 -5.21 4.68
CA ASP A 89 -5.34 -6.33 4.60
C ASP A 89 -5.49 -7.11 3.28
N ARG A 90 -6.73 -7.32 2.83
CA ARG A 90 -6.98 -7.99 1.54
C ARG A 90 -6.54 -7.14 0.34
N VAL A 91 -6.69 -5.82 0.40
CA VAL A 91 -6.17 -4.92 -0.64
C VAL A 91 -4.63 -4.99 -0.69
N GLU A 92 -3.97 -4.98 0.47
CA GLU A 92 -2.51 -5.14 0.55
C GLU A 92 -2.05 -6.49 0.00
N SER A 93 -2.75 -7.58 0.33
CA SER A 93 -2.47 -8.91 -0.20
C SER A 93 -2.63 -8.96 -1.73
N ALA A 94 -3.70 -8.35 -2.26
CA ALA A 94 -3.90 -8.27 -3.70
C ALA A 94 -2.80 -7.46 -4.42
N LEU A 95 -2.29 -6.40 -3.78
CA LEU A 95 -1.14 -5.64 -4.27
C LEU A 95 0.16 -6.47 -4.25
N GLN A 96 0.34 -7.32 -3.22
CA GLN A 96 1.48 -8.23 -3.11
C GLN A 96 1.52 -9.27 -4.22
N GLU A 97 0.36 -9.78 -4.62
CA GLU A 97 0.23 -10.79 -5.67
C GLU A 97 0.52 -10.24 -7.08
N LYS A 98 0.42 -8.92 -7.27
CA LYS A 98 0.73 -8.27 -8.55
C LYS A 98 2.25 -8.25 -8.77
N PRO A 99 2.75 -8.77 -9.91
CA PRO A 99 4.20 -8.78 -10.21
C PRO A 99 4.83 -7.39 -10.20
N GLU A 100 4.09 -6.39 -10.65
CA GLU A 100 4.52 -4.99 -10.73
C GLU A 100 4.31 -4.23 -9.41
N ARG A 101 3.63 -4.86 -8.42
CA ARG A 101 3.24 -4.24 -7.14
C ARG A 101 2.48 -2.92 -7.32
N GLU A 102 1.71 -2.85 -8.41
CA GLU A 102 0.88 -1.68 -8.75
C GLU A 102 -0.58 -2.10 -8.95
N MET A 103 -1.50 -1.25 -8.53
CA MET A 103 -2.92 -1.33 -8.89
C MET A 103 -3.41 0.06 -9.29
N SER A 104 -4.34 0.12 -10.23
CA SER A 104 -5.00 1.41 -10.52
C SER A 104 -5.94 1.80 -9.38
N THR A 105 -6.24 3.10 -9.26
CA THR A 105 -7.26 3.57 -8.31
C THR A 105 -8.60 2.92 -8.58
N GLU A 106 -8.93 2.65 -9.84
CA GLU A 106 -10.16 1.97 -10.25
C GLU A 106 -10.20 0.52 -9.76
N GLU A 107 -9.09 -0.22 -9.86
CA GLU A 107 -9.01 -1.59 -9.36
C GLU A 107 -9.15 -1.64 -7.84
N VAL A 108 -8.44 -0.77 -7.12
CA VAL A 108 -8.55 -0.66 -5.64
C VAL A 108 -9.99 -0.31 -5.26
N GLY A 109 -10.60 0.65 -5.95
CA GLY A 109 -11.97 1.07 -5.70
C GLY A 109 -13.00 -0.03 -5.98
N ALA A 110 -12.86 -0.75 -7.08
CA ALA A 110 -13.72 -1.88 -7.43
C ALA A 110 -13.60 -3.00 -6.38
N PHE A 111 -12.39 -3.30 -5.94
CA PHE A 111 -12.14 -4.28 -4.88
C PHE A 111 -12.86 -3.89 -3.58
N VAL A 112 -12.66 -2.67 -3.11
CA VAL A 112 -13.27 -2.15 -1.88
C VAL A 112 -14.80 -2.12 -1.99
N MET A 113 -15.34 -1.71 -3.13
CA MET A 113 -16.78 -1.70 -3.36
C MET A 113 -17.38 -3.10 -3.30
N ASN A 114 -16.71 -4.11 -3.86
CA ASN A 114 -17.16 -5.49 -3.78
C ASN A 114 -17.23 -5.98 -2.33
N GLU A 115 -16.23 -5.68 -1.52
CA GLU A 115 -16.20 -6.01 -0.10
C GLU A 115 -17.31 -5.29 0.70
N LEU A 116 -17.48 -3.99 0.47
CA LEU A 116 -18.52 -3.19 1.14
C LEU A 116 -19.93 -3.62 0.73
N ARG A 117 -20.14 -4.05 -0.51
CA ARG A 117 -21.44 -4.54 -0.99
C ARG A 117 -21.96 -5.71 -0.15
N GLN A 118 -21.05 -6.57 0.27
CA GLN A 118 -21.39 -7.73 1.10
C GLN A 118 -21.50 -7.37 2.59
N LEU A 119 -20.72 -6.39 3.04
CA LEU A 119 -20.63 -6.01 4.44
C LEU A 119 -21.78 -5.09 4.87
N ASP A 120 -22.02 -4.01 4.13
CA ASP A 120 -23.09 -3.03 4.40
C ASP A 120 -23.44 -2.24 3.14
N LYS A 121 -24.64 -2.43 2.63
CA LYS A 121 -25.14 -1.81 1.40
C LYS A 121 -25.19 -0.29 1.46
N VAL A 122 -25.41 0.31 2.65
CA VAL A 122 -25.42 1.78 2.81
C VAL A 122 -24.00 2.32 2.76
N ALA A 123 -23.03 1.65 3.40
CA ALA A 123 -21.63 2.00 3.31
C ALA A 123 -21.12 1.88 1.86
N TYR A 124 -21.54 0.84 1.14
CA TYR A 124 -21.27 0.69 -0.29
C TYR A 124 -21.73 1.92 -1.08
N VAL A 125 -22.98 2.34 -0.93
CA VAL A 125 -23.56 3.50 -1.65
C VAL A 125 -22.79 4.78 -1.33
N ARG A 126 -22.45 5.00 -0.07
CA ARG A 126 -21.66 6.18 0.35
C ARG A 126 -20.26 6.17 -0.26
N PHE A 127 -19.59 5.02 -0.25
CA PHE A 127 -18.27 4.90 -0.85
C PHE A 127 -18.34 5.08 -2.37
N ALA A 128 -19.29 4.43 -3.03
CA ALA A 128 -19.52 4.55 -4.46
C ALA A 128 -19.83 5.99 -4.90
N SER A 129 -20.60 6.75 -4.11
CA SER A 129 -20.92 8.15 -4.41
C SER A 129 -19.70 9.07 -4.51
N VAL A 130 -18.62 8.74 -3.81
CA VAL A 130 -17.35 9.50 -3.85
C VAL A 130 -16.37 8.91 -4.86
N TYR A 131 -16.33 7.58 -4.98
CA TYR A 131 -15.31 6.88 -5.76
C TYR A 131 -15.69 6.67 -7.22
N ARG A 132 -16.98 6.37 -7.50
CA ARG A 132 -17.54 6.35 -8.85
C ARG A 132 -17.94 7.77 -9.25
N HIS A 133 -17.35 8.26 -10.33
CA HIS A 133 -17.81 9.51 -10.93
C HIS A 133 -19.09 9.23 -11.72
N PHE A 134 -20.24 9.29 -11.04
CA PHE A 134 -21.52 9.24 -11.72
C PHE A 134 -21.70 10.51 -12.57
N ARG A 135 -22.09 10.35 -13.83
CA ARG A 135 -22.32 11.46 -14.75
C ARG A 135 -23.59 12.23 -14.39
N ASP A 136 -24.59 11.50 -13.92
CA ASP A 136 -25.89 12.04 -13.56
C ASP A 136 -26.60 11.19 -12.50
N ILE A 137 -27.77 11.66 -12.06
CA ILE A 137 -28.60 10.95 -11.07
C ILE A 137 -29.14 9.63 -11.64
N GLY A 138 -29.36 9.53 -12.95
CA GLY A 138 -29.86 8.32 -13.59
C GLY A 138 -28.88 7.14 -13.47
N GLU A 139 -27.61 7.40 -13.70
CA GLU A 139 -26.54 6.42 -13.50
C GLU A 139 -26.47 5.93 -12.03
N PHE A 140 -26.58 6.87 -11.09
CA PHE A 140 -26.61 6.56 -9.66
C PHE A 140 -27.85 5.73 -9.28
N MET A 141 -29.03 6.07 -9.81
CA MET A 141 -30.27 5.31 -9.58
C MET A 141 -30.20 3.91 -10.16
N THR A 142 -29.54 3.71 -11.28
CA THR A 142 -29.32 2.39 -11.89
C THR A 142 -28.48 1.52 -10.97
N GLU A 143 -27.38 2.05 -10.46
CA GLU A 143 -26.51 1.35 -9.49
C GLU A 143 -27.28 0.93 -8.23
N LEU A 144 -28.15 1.80 -7.70
CA LEU A 144 -29.00 1.48 -6.54
C LEU A 144 -30.01 0.36 -6.86
N LYS A 145 -30.60 0.36 -8.04
CA LYS A 145 -31.52 -0.70 -8.49
C LYS A 145 -30.80 -2.05 -8.60
N ASP A 146 -29.60 -2.08 -9.18
CA ASP A 146 -28.79 -3.28 -9.32
C ASP A 146 -28.37 -3.84 -7.96
N LEU A 147 -28.05 -2.95 -7.00
CA LEU A 147 -27.75 -3.31 -5.63
C LEU A 147 -28.95 -3.94 -4.91
N LEU A 148 -30.18 -3.45 -5.16
CA LEU A 148 -31.41 -3.98 -4.58
C LEU A 148 -31.82 -5.29 -5.21
N ASN A 149 -31.63 -5.45 -6.52
CA ASN A 149 -32.04 -6.64 -7.29
C ASN A 149 -31.02 -7.80 -7.17
N GLY A 150 -29.92 -7.62 -6.45
CA GLY A 150 -28.91 -8.65 -6.27
C GLY A 150 -28.21 -9.09 -7.57
N LYS A 151 -28.25 -8.27 -8.63
CA LYS A 151 -27.51 -8.55 -9.88
C LYS A 151 -26.02 -8.33 -9.61
N GLU A 152 -25.27 -9.40 -9.85
CA GLU A 152 -23.80 -9.40 -9.88
C GLU A 152 -23.24 -8.56 -11.04
#